data_10db8ffadc9270beb021ce93a0b8ed69
#
_entry.id   10db8ffadc9270beb021ce93a0b8ed69
#
_cell.length_a   1.000
_cell.length_b   1.000
_cell.length_c   1.000
_cell.angle_alpha   90.00
_cell.angle_beta   90.00
_cell.angle_gamma   90.00
#
_symmetry.space_group_name_H-M   'P 1'
#
loop_
_entity.id
_entity.type
_entity.pdbx_description
1 polymer ?
#
loop_
_entity_poly.entity_id
_entity_poly.type
_entity_poly.pdbx_seq_one_letter_code
_entity_poly.pdbx_strand_id
1 'polypeptide(L)'
;MIRRITALKLQKRNHQRVNVYLDGEYAFGLARIVAVWLAVGTELSDEKIAQLQAEDQRESAYQHALNLINFRPHTEVEIRQNLRRHKMDEEIIQYVLERLKDSGLVNDAGFANNWVDNRVELRPRSRRALAFELRQRGVDSDIIEQTLEKVDDSAMAYQAAQRQAHKINNNEWKEFRLKMLRYLAQRGFTYDVSAEAARRVWEEQHNPELLTDEGVNL
;
A
#
# COMPACT_ATOMS: atom_id res chain seq x y z
N MET A 1 43.51 -4.58 -13.23
CA MET A 1 43.85 -4.20 -14.63
C MET A 1 43.15 -2.90 -14.96
N ILE A 2 43.68 -2.14 -15.95
CA ILE A 2 43.00 -0.93 -16.46
C ILE A 2 42.47 -1.26 -17.85
N ARG A 3 41.20 -0.95 -18.10
CA ARG A 3 40.51 -1.16 -19.39
C ARG A 3 39.91 0.15 -19.90
N ARG A 4 39.89 0.33 -21.22
CA ARG A 4 39.43 1.59 -21.84
C ARG A 4 38.01 1.44 -22.41
N ILE A 5 37.15 2.41 -22.14
CA ILE A 5 35.82 2.49 -22.77
C ILE A 5 36.02 2.80 -24.28
N THR A 6 35.58 1.86 -25.12
CA THR A 6 35.63 1.99 -26.58
C THR A 6 34.30 2.38 -27.21
N ALA A 7 33.16 2.04 -26.55
CA ALA A 7 31.84 2.50 -26.98
C ALA A 7 30.85 2.50 -25.83
N LEU A 8 29.86 3.42 -25.91
CA LEU A 8 28.67 3.47 -25.07
C LEU A 8 27.44 3.46 -25.99
N LYS A 9 26.60 2.43 -25.90
CA LYS A 9 25.44 2.26 -26.79
C LYS A 9 24.16 2.08 -26.00
N LEU A 10 23.12 2.89 -26.29
CA LEU A 10 21.79 2.68 -25.73
C LEU A 10 21.27 1.28 -26.11
N GLN A 11 20.61 0.60 -25.16
CA GLN A 11 19.99 -0.68 -25.44
C GLN A 11 18.75 -0.50 -26.33
N LYS A 12 18.61 -1.32 -27.36
CA LYS A 12 17.48 -1.21 -28.33
C LYS A 12 16.11 -1.38 -27.70
N ARG A 13 15.99 -2.26 -26.67
CA ARG A 13 14.70 -2.56 -25.99
C ARG A 13 14.46 -1.74 -24.74
N ASN A 14 15.51 -1.16 -24.16
CA ASN A 14 15.42 -0.35 -22.95
C ASN A 14 16.33 0.87 -23.03
N HIS A 15 15.76 1.99 -23.42
CA HIS A 15 16.51 3.25 -23.59
C HIS A 15 16.98 3.87 -22.28
N GLN A 16 16.56 3.31 -21.14
CA GLN A 16 17.08 3.68 -19.82
C GLN A 16 18.37 2.93 -19.45
N ARG A 17 18.89 2.08 -20.33
CA ARG A 17 20.14 1.34 -20.12
C ARG A 17 21.14 1.55 -21.25
N VAL A 18 22.42 1.53 -20.87
CA VAL A 18 23.57 1.71 -21.76
C VAL A 18 24.44 0.47 -21.70
N ASN A 19 24.83 -0.06 -22.84
CA ASN A 19 25.86 -1.09 -22.96
C ASN A 19 27.24 -0.41 -22.99
N VAL A 20 28.12 -0.85 -22.10
CA VAL A 20 29.52 -0.42 -22.02
C VAL A 20 30.40 -1.43 -22.73
N TYR A 21 31.24 -0.96 -23.63
CA TYR A 21 32.25 -1.76 -24.34
C TYR A 21 33.61 -1.35 -23.85
N LEU A 22 34.42 -2.31 -23.44
CA LEU A 22 35.82 -2.13 -23.00
C LEU A 22 36.73 -2.85 -23.98
N ASP A 23 37.75 -2.16 -24.43
CA ASP A 23 38.79 -2.69 -25.34
C ASP A 23 38.21 -3.38 -26.60
N GLY A 24 37.05 -2.88 -27.07
CA GLY A 24 36.34 -3.38 -28.27
C GLY A 24 35.28 -4.43 -28.01
N GLU A 25 35.21 -5.00 -26.82
CA GLU A 25 34.26 -6.06 -26.46
C GLU A 25 33.16 -5.56 -25.55
N TYR A 26 31.96 -6.18 -25.64
CA TYR A 26 30.89 -5.93 -24.67
C TYR A 26 31.32 -6.38 -23.27
N ALA A 27 31.21 -5.49 -22.29
CA ALA A 27 31.58 -5.78 -20.91
C ALA A 27 30.36 -5.91 -19.97
N PHE A 28 29.53 -4.88 -19.88
CA PHE A 28 28.37 -4.86 -19.04
C PHE A 28 27.34 -3.78 -19.46
N GLY A 29 26.13 -3.86 -18.89
CA GLY A 29 25.11 -2.82 -19.07
C GLY A 29 24.93 -2.03 -17.78
N LEU A 30 24.67 -0.71 -17.90
CA LEU A 30 24.39 0.20 -16.79
C LEU A 30 23.07 0.93 -17.01
N ALA A 31 22.39 1.30 -15.94
CA ALA A 31 21.35 2.31 -16.00
C ALA A 31 21.91 3.62 -16.55
N ARG A 32 21.16 4.31 -17.39
CA ARG A 32 21.60 5.54 -18.06
C ARG A 32 22.08 6.60 -17.05
N ILE A 33 21.42 6.70 -15.90
CA ILE A 33 21.78 7.65 -14.85
C ILE A 33 23.16 7.34 -14.25
N VAL A 34 23.52 6.05 -14.11
CA VAL A 34 24.84 5.62 -13.63
C VAL A 34 25.93 5.86 -14.68
N ALA A 35 25.58 5.72 -15.95
CA ALA A 35 26.51 5.89 -17.07
C ALA A 35 26.70 7.36 -17.50
N VAL A 36 25.97 8.32 -16.91
CA VAL A 36 25.93 9.73 -17.40
C VAL A 36 27.31 10.42 -17.41
N TRP A 37 28.18 10.02 -16.49
CA TRP A 37 29.53 10.59 -16.35
C TRP A 37 30.65 9.83 -17.13
N LEU A 38 30.26 8.74 -17.80
CA LEU A 38 31.21 7.96 -18.59
C LEU A 38 31.34 8.52 -19.98
N ALA A 39 32.59 8.54 -20.49
CA ALA A 39 32.91 8.97 -21.85
C ALA A 39 33.74 7.91 -22.57
N VAL A 40 33.62 7.84 -23.90
CA VAL A 40 34.52 7.02 -24.74
C VAL A 40 35.94 7.51 -24.56
N GLY A 41 36.90 6.59 -24.36
CA GLY A 41 38.28 6.88 -24.06
C GLY A 41 38.62 6.87 -22.57
N THR A 42 37.65 6.90 -21.66
CA THR A 42 37.90 6.81 -20.22
C THR A 42 38.49 5.45 -19.84
N GLU A 43 39.50 5.47 -19.00
CA GLU A 43 40.11 4.27 -18.43
C GLU A 43 39.45 3.91 -17.09
N LEU A 44 39.11 2.63 -16.95
CA LEU A 44 38.45 2.09 -15.74
C LEU A 44 39.33 1.02 -15.11
N SER A 45 39.59 1.13 -13.80
CA SER A 45 40.16 0.04 -13.01
C SER A 45 39.12 -1.02 -12.68
N ASP A 46 39.56 -2.21 -12.29
CA ASP A 46 38.63 -3.28 -11.85
C ASP A 46 37.79 -2.83 -10.66
N GLU A 47 38.36 -2.04 -9.73
CA GLU A 47 37.62 -1.48 -8.58
C GLU A 47 36.52 -0.51 -9.04
N LYS A 48 36.84 0.35 -10.05
CA LYS A 48 35.85 1.29 -10.60
C LYS A 48 34.73 0.58 -11.33
N ILE A 49 35.05 -0.49 -12.05
CA ILE A 49 34.06 -1.35 -12.71
C ILE A 49 33.14 -1.98 -11.66
N ALA A 50 33.70 -2.54 -10.58
CA ALA A 50 32.89 -3.12 -9.49
C ALA A 50 31.98 -2.09 -8.81
N GLN A 51 32.48 -0.86 -8.58
CA GLN A 51 31.65 0.25 -8.06
C GLN A 51 30.48 0.58 -8.99
N LEU A 52 30.74 0.73 -10.30
CA LEU A 52 29.69 1.03 -11.28
C LEU A 52 28.62 -0.09 -11.34
N GLN A 53 29.05 -1.35 -11.25
CA GLN A 53 28.12 -2.48 -11.22
C GLN A 53 27.28 -2.49 -9.94
N ALA A 54 27.87 -2.19 -8.79
CA ALA A 54 27.14 -2.07 -7.52
C ALA A 54 26.14 -0.90 -7.56
N GLU A 55 26.51 0.25 -8.11
CA GLU A 55 25.60 1.38 -8.32
C GLU A 55 24.46 1.02 -9.28
N ASP A 56 24.74 0.28 -10.36
CA ASP A 56 23.72 -0.20 -11.29
C ASP A 56 22.73 -1.16 -10.62
N GLN A 57 23.20 -2.06 -9.76
CA GLN A 57 22.34 -2.97 -9.01
C GLN A 57 21.38 -2.19 -8.10
N ARG A 58 21.87 -1.18 -7.37
CA ARG A 58 21.04 -0.31 -6.52
C ARG A 58 20.01 0.47 -7.34
N GLU A 59 20.43 1.07 -8.45
CA GLU A 59 19.54 1.84 -9.32
C GLU A 59 18.48 0.93 -9.99
N SER A 60 18.88 -0.26 -10.45
CA SER A 60 17.95 -1.23 -11.04
C SER A 60 16.90 -1.70 -10.02
N ALA A 61 17.30 -1.93 -8.76
CA ALA A 61 16.40 -2.27 -7.68
C ALA A 61 15.44 -1.11 -7.34
N TYR A 62 15.94 0.12 -7.32
CA TYR A 62 15.13 1.32 -7.10
C TYR A 62 14.09 1.51 -8.22
N GLN A 63 14.48 1.38 -9.47
CA GLN A 63 13.56 1.45 -10.61
C GLN A 63 12.49 0.35 -10.56
N HIS A 64 12.86 -0.86 -10.11
CA HIS A 64 11.92 -1.93 -9.91
C HIS A 64 10.87 -1.57 -8.84
N ALA A 65 11.31 -1.01 -7.71
CA ALA A 65 10.41 -0.56 -6.64
C ALA A 65 9.52 0.61 -7.09
N LEU A 66 10.04 1.57 -7.87
CA LEU A 66 9.23 2.66 -8.44
C LEU A 66 8.12 2.11 -9.34
N ASN A 67 8.44 1.15 -10.20
CA ASN A 67 7.44 0.52 -11.06
C ASN A 67 6.33 -0.16 -10.23
N LEU A 68 6.69 -0.79 -9.10
CA LEU A 68 5.73 -1.41 -8.20
C LEU A 68 4.78 -0.37 -7.58
N ILE A 69 5.33 0.75 -7.08
CA ILE A 69 4.57 1.82 -6.42
C ILE A 69 3.65 2.55 -7.41
N ASN A 70 4.03 2.67 -8.68
CA ASN A 70 3.22 3.33 -9.71
C ASN A 70 1.87 2.64 -9.96
N PHE A 71 1.71 1.36 -9.63
CA PHE A 71 0.44 0.66 -9.78
C PHE A 71 -0.54 0.95 -8.65
N ARG A 72 -0.06 1.00 -7.42
CA ARG A 72 -0.81 1.34 -6.20
C ARG A 72 0.14 1.68 -5.05
N PRO A 73 -0.35 2.35 -4.02
CA PRO A 73 0.41 2.48 -2.78
C PRO A 73 0.80 1.10 -2.20
N HIS A 74 2.01 1.00 -1.67
CA HIS A 74 2.55 -0.19 -1.02
C HIS A 74 3.16 0.18 0.32
N THR A 75 3.11 -0.74 1.27
CA THR A 75 3.84 -0.62 2.53
C THR A 75 5.31 -0.97 2.34
N GLU A 76 6.14 -0.56 3.30
CA GLU A 76 7.57 -0.94 3.32
C GLU A 76 7.74 -2.46 3.25
N VAL A 77 6.95 -3.20 4.02
CA VAL A 77 7.00 -4.66 4.08
C VAL A 77 6.62 -5.30 2.73
N GLU A 78 5.60 -4.78 2.04
CA GLU A 78 5.21 -5.27 0.72
C GLU A 78 6.34 -5.08 -0.31
N ILE A 79 6.99 -3.91 -0.31
CA ILE A 79 8.12 -3.61 -1.20
C ILE A 79 9.31 -4.53 -0.86
N ARG A 80 9.70 -4.64 0.41
CA ARG A 80 10.76 -5.52 0.89
C ARG A 80 10.53 -6.97 0.43
N GLN A 81 9.33 -7.49 0.62
CA GLN A 81 8.97 -8.85 0.19
C GLN A 81 9.04 -9.01 -1.33
N ASN A 82 8.65 -7.98 -2.09
CA ASN A 82 8.73 -8.01 -3.54
C ASN A 82 10.19 -8.06 -4.00
N LEU A 83 11.07 -7.20 -3.48
CA LEU A 83 12.49 -7.17 -3.82
C LEU A 83 13.21 -8.47 -3.44
N ARG A 84 12.88 -9.07 -2.26
CA ARG A 84 13.38 -10.39 -1.86
C ARG A 84 12.98 -11.50 -2.83
N ARG A 85 11.75 -11.49 -3.32
CA ARG A 85 11.30 -12.47 -4.34
C ARG A 85 12.07 -12.35 -5.65
N HIS A 86 12.59 -11.16 -5.96
CA HIS A 86 13.49 -10.91 -7.10
C HIS A 86 14.96 -11.17 -6.76
N LYS A 87 15.25 -11.82 -5.62
CA LYS A 87 16.59 -12.23 -5.16
C LYS A 87 17.57 -11.07 -5.03
N MET A 88 17.08 -9.91 -4.65
CA MET A 88 17.93 -8.76 -4.34
C MET A 88 18.53 -8.91 -2.94
N ASP A 89 19.76 -8.48 -2.78
CA ASP A 89 20.49 -8.54 -1.51
C ASP A 89 19.88 -7.56 -0.47
N GLU A 90 19.93 -7.93 0.81
CA GLU A 90 19.28 -7.17 1.87
C GLU A 90 19.86 -5.74 2.01
N GLU A 91 21.15 -5.55 1.76
CA GLU A 91 21.78 -4.22 1.73
C GLU A 91 21.18 -3.32 0.65
N ILE A 92 20.94 -3.89 -0.54
CA ILE A 92 20.32 -3.17 -1.66
C ILE A 92 18.86 -2.85 -1.32
N ILE A 93 18.14 -3.81 -0.72
CA ILE A 93 16.75 -3.61 -0.30
C ILE A 93 16.67 -2.47 0.72
N GLN A 94 17.54 -2.48 1.73
CA GLN A 94 17.58 -1.44 2.75
C GLN A 94 17.86 -0.06 2.14
N TYR A 95 18.86 0.04 1.28
CA TYR A 95 19.19 1.26 0.55
C TYR A 95 17.99 1.79 -0.26
N VAL A 96 17.27 0.90 -0.98
CA VAL A 96 16.10 1.29 -1.78
C VAL A 96 14.98 1.82 -0.90
N LEU A 97 14.70 1.14 0.23
CA LEU A 97 13.64 1.53 1.15
C LEU A 97 13.92 2.89 1.81
N GLU A 98 15.15 3.13 2.24
CA GLU A 98 15.58 4.43 2.78
C GLU A 98 15.36 5.54 1.73
N ARG A 99 15.85 5.34 0.52
CA ARG A 99 15.71 6.32 -0.56
C ARG A 99 14.23 6.60 -0.91
N LEU A 100 13.36 5.59 -0.88
CA LEU A 100 11.92 5.76 -1.10
C LEU A 100 11.24 6.52 0.05
N LYS A 101 11.65 6.27 1.30
CA LYS A 101 11.16 7.02 2.47
C LYS A 101 11.59 8.48 2.42
N ASP A 102 12.86 8.75 2.16
CA ASP A 102 13.41 10.11 2.05
C ASP A 102 12.71 10.93 0.95
N SER A 103 12.30 10.25 -0.12
CA SER A 103 11.53 10.86 -1.21
C SER A 103 10.03 10.97 -0.92
N GLY A 104 9.54 10.52 0.24
CA GLY A 104 8.13 10.49 0.61
C GLY A 104 7.26 9.52 -0.20
N LEU A 105 7.88 8.65 -1.01
CA LEU A 105 7.18 7.68 -1.88
C LEU A 105 6.68 6.46 -1.12
N VAL A 106 7.25 6.18 0.05
CA VAL A 106 6.81 5.14 0.99
C VAL A 106 6.53 5.78 2.33
N ASN A 107 5.28 5.66 2.76
CA ASN A 107 4.79 6.21 4.03
C ASN A 107 3.69 5.29 4.56
N ASP A 108 4.03 4.42 5.50
CA ASP A 108 3.10 3.44 6.06
C ASP A 108 1.97 4.09 6.86
N ALA A 109 2.20 5.23 7.51
CA ALA A 109 1.15 5.98 8.18
C ALA A 109 0.15 6.59 7.18
N GLY A 110 0.64 7.20 6.10
CA GLY A 110 -0.19 7.67 5.00
C GLY A 110 -0.96 6.54 4.32
N PHE A 111 -0.32 5.37 4.13
CA PHE A 111 -0.97 4.18 3.62
C PHE A 111 -2.12 3.72 4.53
N ALA A 112 -1.88 3.64 5.85
CA ALA A 112 -2.86 3.20 6.83
C ALA A 112 -4.08 4.14 6.88
N ASN A 113 -3.85 5.46 6.90
CA ASN A 113 -4.92 6.45 6.87
C ASN A 113 -5.79 6.31 5.60
N ASN A 114 -5.17 6.29 4.42
CA ASN A 114 -5.89 6.11 3.15
C ASN A 114 -6.66 4.78 3.09
N TRP A 115 -6.09 3.71 3.69
CA TRP A 115 -6.76 2.42 3.77
C TRP A 115 -8.03 2.49 4.61
N VAL A 116 -7.95 3.12 5.79
CA VAL A 116 -9.09 3.30 6.69
C VAL A 116 -10.15 4.19 6.06
N ASP A 117 -9.78 5.35 5.52
CA ASP A 117 -10.71 6.28 4.86
C ASP A 117 -11.50 5.60 3.74
N ASN A 118 -10.82 4.81 2.92
CA ASN A 118 -11.47 4.04 1.85
C ASN A 118 -12.46 3.00 2.39
N ARG A 119 -12.16 2.38 3.55
CA ARG A 119 -13.08 1.44 4.21
C ARG A 119 -14.26 2.16 4.83
N VAL A 120 -14.03 3.28 5.51
CA VAL A 120 -15.10 4.13 6.06
C VAL A 120 -16.07 4.52 4.95
N GLU A 121 -15.55 5.01 3.83
CA GLU A 121 -16.38 5.50 2.73
C GLU A 121 -17.10 4.39 1.97
N LEU A 122 -16.42 3.30 1.62
CA LEU A 122 -16.97 2.31 0.67
C LEU A 122 -17.48 1.03 1.32
N ARG A 123 -16.82 0.54 2.38
CA ARG A 123 -17.08 -0.77 2.99
C ARG A 123 -16.79 -0.75 4.49
N PRO A 124 -17.63 -0.13 5.32
CA PRO A 124 -17.38 0.00 6.76
C PRO A 124 -17.07 -1.34 7.41
N ARG A 125 -16.02 -1.36 8.24
CA ARG A 125 -15.54 -2.51 9.00
C ARG A 125 -15.20 -2.09 10.43
N SER A 126 -15.17 -3.03 11.36
CA SER A 126 -14.79 -2.76 12.74
C SER A 126 -13.30 -2.43 12.87
N ARG A 127 -12.94 -1.70 13.93
CA ARG A 127 -11.53 -1.43 14.31
C ARG A 127 -10.69 -2.71 14.29
N ARG A 128 -11.23 -3.80 14.87
CA ARG A 128 -10.55 -5.11 14.91
C ARG A 128 -10.28 -5.65 13.51
N ALA A 129 -11.25 -5.56 12.60
CA ALA A 129 -11.07 -6.03 11.23
C ALA A 129 -10.09 -5.16 10.45
N LEU A 130 -10.15 -3.84 10.62
CA LEU A 130 -9.20 -2.90 10.01
C LEU A 130 -7.78 -3.11 10.53
N ALA A 131 -7.61 -3.30 11.84
CA ALA A 131 -6.31 -3.63 12.43
C ALA A 131 -5.74 -4.93 11.86
N PHE A 132 -6.56 -5.95 11.67
CA PHE A 132 -6.14 -7.20 11.05
C PHE A 132 -5.72 -7.01 9.59
N GLU A 133 -6.49 -6.26 8.79
CA GLU A 133 -6.14 -5.95 7.41
C GLU A 133 -4.78 -5.21 7.30
N LEU A 134 -4.56 -4.21 8.16
CA LEU A 134 -3.31 -3.43 8.18
C LEU A 134 -2.11 -4.27 8.63
N ARG A 135 -2.28 -5.14 9.67
CA ARG A 135 -1.23 -6.09 10.08
C ARG A 135 -0.85 -7.06 8.95
N GLN A 136 -1.83 -7.56 8.20
CA GLN A 136 -1.55 -8.42 7.04
C GLN A 136 -0.75 -7.70 5.95
N ARG A 137 -0.84 -6.38 5.88
CA ARG A 137 -0.06 -5.51 4.99
C ARG A 137 1.32 -5.17 5.56
N GLY A 138 1.61 -5.57 6.79
CA GLY A 138 2.87 -5.32 7.46
C GLY A 138 3.01 -3.91 8.03
N VAL A 139 1.91 -3.20 8.24
CA VAL A 139 1.91 -1.90 8.93
C VAL A 139 2.25 -2.15 10.40
N ASP A 140 3.09 -1.28 10.97
CA ASP A 140 3.51 -1.33 12.36
C ASP A 140 2.33 -1.14 13.34
N SER A 141 2.43 -1.79 14.52
CA SER A 141 1.35 -1.78 15.51
C SER A 141 1.04 -0.38 16.06
N ASP A 142 2.06 0.46 16.24
CA ASP A 142 1.89 1.82 16.76
C ASP A 142 1.18 2.70 15.74
N ILE A 143 1.52 2.54 14.45
CA ILE A 143 0.82 3.22 13.34
C ILE A 143 -0.64 2.78 13.28
N ILE A 144 -0.91 1.47 13.42
CA ILE A 144 -2.27 0.93 13.42
C ILE A 144 -3.08 1.51 14.56
N GLU A 145 -2.54 1.53 15.77
CA GLU A 145 -3.21 2.06 16.95
C GLU A 145 -3.57 3.54 16.77
N GLN A 146 -2.61 4.36 16.39
CA GLN A 146 -2.84 5.78 16.11
C GLN A 146 -3.87 6.03 15.02
N THR A 147 -3.78 5.29 13.90
CA THR A 147 -4.71 5.43 12.76
C THR A 147 -6.14 5.08 13.16
N LEU A 148 -6.32 4.05 14.00
CA LEU A 148 -7.64 3.57 14.39
C LEU A 148 -8.21 4.25 15.63
N GLU A 149 -7.49 5.15 16.30
CA GLU A 149 -7.95 5.83 17.51
C GLU A 149 -9.30 6.52 17.33
N LYS A 150 -9.50 7.14 16.18
CA LYS A 150 -10.70 7.91 15.82
C LYS A 150 -11.83 7.07 15.20
N VAL A 151 -11.60 5.78 14.97
CA VAL A 151 -12.62 4.91 14.36
C VAL A 151 -13.63 4.48 15.44
N ASP A 152 -14.89 4.87 15.27
CA ASP A 152 -16.00 4.48 16.12
C ASP A 152 -16.73 3.27 15.51
N ASP A 153 -16.66 2.12 16.19
CA ASP A 153 -17.31 0.89 15.77
C ASP A 153 -18.83 1.01 15.69
N SER A 154 -19.45 1.82 16.56
CA SER A 154 -20.89 2.02 16.55
C SER A 154 -21.36 2.81 15.34
N ALA A 155 -20.67 3.90 15.02
CA ALA A 155 -20.91 4.70 13.81
C ALA A 155 -20.67 3.85 12.54
N MET A 156 -19.59 3.07 12.51
CA MET A 156 -19.26 2.19 11.38
C MET A 156 -20.30 1.08 11.17
N ALA A 157 -20.74 0.44 12.25
CA ALA A 157 -21.76 -0.62 12.18
C ALA A 157 -23.09 -0.07 11.70
N TYR A 158 -23.50 1.09 12.22
CA TYR A 158 -24.72 1.77 11.79
C TYR A 158 -24.66 2.12 10.28
N GLN A 159 -23.58 2.72 9.82
CA GLN A 159 -23.41 3.04 8.40
C GLN A 159 -23.42 1.78 7.51
N ALA A 160 -22.79 0.68 7.97
CA ALA A 160 -22.82 -0.60 7.29
C ALA A 160 -24.25 -1.18 7.25
N ALA A 161 -24.98 -1.08 8.37
CA ALA A 161 -26.35 -1.56 8.49
C ALA A 161 -27.32 -0.79 7.59
N GLN A 162 -27.23 0.54 7.55
CA GLN A 162 -28.05 1.38 6.65
C GLN A 162 -27.89 0.96 5.19
N ARG A 163 -26.65 0.79 4.73
CA ARG A 163 -26.37 0.36 3.34
C ARG A 163 -26.89 -1.04 3.02
N GLN A 164 -26.92 -1.91 4.02
CA GLN A 164 -27.40 -3.28 3.85
C GLN A 164 -28.93 -3.39 3.98
N ALA A 165 -29.56 -2.55 4.76
CA ALA A 165 -30.98 -2.60 5.02
C ALA A 165 -31.83 -2.56 3.75
N HIS A 166 -31.47 -1.69 2.79
CA HIS A 166 -32.16 -1.61 1.49
C HIS A 166 -32.10 -2.90 0.65
N LYS A 167 -31.19 -3.82 1.00
CA LYS A 167 -31.02 -5.12 0.32
C LYS A 167 -31.71 -6.27 1.06
N ILE A 168 -32.12 -6.03 2.29
CA ILE A 168 -32.83 -7.02 3.11
C ILE A 168 -34.33 -6.76 2.95
N ASN A 169 -34.92 -7.40 1.96
CA ASN A 169 -36.35 -7.30 1.72
C ASN A 169 -37.08 -8.20 2.74
N ASN A 170 -37.40 -7.65 3.92
CA ASN A 170 -38.09 -8.43 4.97
C ASN A 170 -38.89 -7.54 5.90
N ASN A 171 -40.17 -7.87 6.03
CA ASN A 171 -41.10 -7.12 6.89
C ASN A 171 -41.16 -7.68 8.32
N GLU A 172 -40.39 -8.73 8.65
CA GLU A 172 -40.35 -9.34 9.97
C GLU A 172 -39.03 -9.04 10.69
N TRP A 173 -39.10 -8.42 11.86
CA TRP A 173 -37.95 -8.07 12.70
C TRP A 173 -36.99 -9.23 12.95
N LYS A 174 -37.52 -10.42 13.29
CA LYS A 174 -36.70 -11.59 13.62
C LYS A 174 -35.76 -11.98 12.48
N GLU A 175 -36.27 -12.03 11.28
CA GLU A 175 -35.47 -12.40 10.11
C GLU A 175 -34.53 -11.28 9.66
N PHE A 176 -35.01 -10.02 9.65
CA PHE A 176 -34.15 -8.86 9.38
C PHE A 176 -32.94 -8.84 10.32
N ARG A 177 -33.22 -8.94 11.64
CA ARG A 177 -32.18 -8.96 12.67
C ARG A 177 -31.19 -10.09 12.45
N LEU A 178 -31.60 -11.30 12.16
CA LEU A 178 -30.72 -12.44 11.94
C LEU A 178 -29.79 -12.21 10.73
N LYS A 179 -30.33 -11.72 9.62
CA LYS A 179 -29.57 -11.41 8.41
C LYS A 179 -28.57 -10.27 8.65
N MET A 180 -29.00 -9.21 9.34
CA MET A 180 -28.18 -8.06 9.67
C MET A 180 -27.04 -8.41 10.62
N LEU A 181 -27.30 -9.16 11.69
CA LEU A 181 -26.25 -9.61 12.62
C LEU A 181 -25.20 -10.45 11.92
N ARG A 182 -25.59 -11.37 11.03
CA ARG A 182 -24.63 -12.16 10.23
C ARG A 182 -23.78 -11.28 9.33
N TYR A 183 -24.38 -10.31 8.68
CA TYR A 183 -23.68 -9.36 7.81
C TYR A 183 -22.67 -8.51 8.57
N LEU A 184 -23.03 -7.98 9.73
CA LEU A 184 -22.16 -7.14 10.56
C LEU A 184 -21.05 -7.97 11.22
N ALA A 185 -21.34 -9.20 11.65
CA ALA A 185 -20.33 -10.12 12.18
C ALA A 185 -19.23 -10.44 11.15
N GLN A 186 -19.58 -10.62 9.86
CA GLN A 186 -18.60 -10.81 8.79
C GLN A 186 -17.70 -9.58 8.57
N ARG A 187 -18.11 -8.40 9.04
CA ARG A 187 -17.33 -7.16 9.03
C ARG A 187 -16.52 -6.92 10.30
N GLY A 188 -16.61 -7.88 11.24
CA GLY A 188 -15.83 -7.91 12.45
C GLY A 188 -16.45 -7.19 13.64
N PHE A 189 -17.67 -6.65 13.52
CA PHE A 189 -18.37 -5.99 14.63
C PHE A 189 -18.77 -6.99 15.71
N THR A 190 -18.74 -6.54 16.97
CA THR A 190 -19.21 -7.34 18.10
C THR A 190 -20.74 -7.52 18.05
N TYR A 191 -21.26 -8.49 18.81
CA TYR A 191 -22.69 -8.72 18.84
C TYR A 191 -23.46 -7.49 19.33
N ASP A 192 -23.02 -6.86 20.42
CA ASP A 192 -23.73 -5.73 21.04
C ASP A 192 -23.82 -4.54 20.09
N VAL A 193 -22.71 -4.17 19.46
CA VAL A 193 -22.65 -3.11 18.43
C VAL A 193 -23.54 -3.45 17.23
N SER A 194 -23.50 -4.72 16.80
CA SER A 194 -24.33 -5.18 15.67
C SER A 194 -25.82 -5.20 16.00
N ALA A 195 -26.19 -5.59 17.22
CA ALA A 195 -27.57 -5.63 17.64
C ALA A 195 -28.18 -4.23 17.76
N GLU A 196 -27.40 -3.29 18.29
CA GLU A 196 -27.82 -1.89 18.40
C GLU A 196 -27.97 -1.24 17.01
N ALA A 197 -27.00 -1.42 16.12
CA ALA A 197 -27.08 -0.91 14.76
C ALA A 197 -28.28 -1.51 13.99
N ALA A 198 -28.54 -2.81 14.15
CA ALA A 198 -29.68 -3.46 13.51
C ALA A 198 -31.02 -2.93 14.04
N ARG A 199 -31.13 -2.71 15.37
CA ARG A 199 -32.33 -2.16 16.02
C ARG A 199 -32.59 -0.75 15.50
N ARG A 200 -31.60 0.12 15.55
CA ARG A 200 -31.71 1.51 15.13
C ARG A 200 -32.17 1.65 13.67
N VAL A 201 -31.54 0.92 12.76
CA VAL A 201 -31.92 0.97 11.33
C VAL A 201 -33.32 0.40 11.09
N TRP A 202 -33.73 -0.62 11.85
CA TRP A 202 -35.07 -1.15 11.76
C TRP A 202 -36.14 -0.13 12.22
N GLU A 203 -35.92 0.53 13.36
CA GLU A 203 -36.78 1.57 13.90
C GLU A 203 -36.94 2.74 12.94
N GLU A 204 -35.85 3.21 12.33
CA GLU A 204 -35.84 4.26 11.30
C GLU A 204 -36.69 3.90 10.07
N GLN A 205 -36.70 2.63 9.66
CA GLN A 205 -37.46 2.18 8.51
C GLN A 205 -38.95 1.97 8.79
N HIS A 206 -39.31 1.64 10.01
CA HIS A 206 -40.68 1.25 10.38
C HIS A 206 -41.43 2.27 11.27
N ASN A 207 -40.69 3.21 11.87
CA ASN A 207 -41.23 4.30 12.71
C ASN A 207 -40.52 5.63 12.40
N PRO A 208 -40.72 6.22 11.21
CA PRO A 208 -40.03 7.46 10.85
C PRO A 208 -40.40 8.67 11.73
N GLU A 209 -41.50 8.61 12.47
CA GLU A 209 -41.95 9.70 13.33
C GLU A 209 -41.09 9.91 14.58
N LEU A 210 -40.31 8.91 15.02
CA LEU A 210 -39.41 9.03 16.18
C LEU A 210 -38.15 9.88 15.91
N LEU A 211 -37.85 10.20 14.65
CA LEU A 211 -36.68 10.99 14.26
C LEU A 211 -36.91 12.50 14.27
N THR A 212 -38.15 12.96 14.45
CA THR A 212 -38.51 14.39 14.40
C THR A 212 -38.49 15.08 15.77
N ASP A 213 -38.31 14.34 16.87
CA ASP A 213 -38.50 14.90 18.23
C ASP A 213 -37.18 15.31 18.94
N GLU A 214 -35.99 15.08 18.36
CA GLU A 214 -34.72 15.54 18.95
C GLU A 214 -34.23 16.92 18.43
N GLY A 215 -35.05 17.62 17.64
CA GLY A 215 -34.65 18.85 16.93
C GLY A 215 -35.35 20.13 17.34
N VAL A 216 -36.23 20.13 18.36
CA VAL A 216 -36.92 21.37 18.76
C VAL A 216 -36.88 21.55 20.28
N ASN A 217 -35.79 22.01 20.82
CA ASN A 217 -35.82 22.86 22.03
C ASN A 217 -34.88 24.05 21.75
N LEU A 218 -35.55 25.16 21.50
CA LEU A 218 -35.04 26.52 21.47
C LEU A 218 -34.48 26.97 22.83
#